data_02b9fedc04a5dc12974227f731350e30
#
_entry.id   02b9fedc04a5dc12974227f731350e30
#
_cell.length_a   1.000
_cell.length_b   1.000
_cell.length_c   1.000
_cell.angle_alpha   90.00
_cell.angle_beta   90.00
_cell.angle_gamma   90.00
#
_symmetry.space_group_name_H-M   'P 1'
#
loop_
_entity.id
_entity.type
_entity.pdbx_description
1 polymer ?
#
loop_
_entity_poly.entity_id
_entity_poly.type
_entity_poly.pdbx_seq_one_letter_code
_entity_poly.pdbx_strand_id
1 'polypeptide(L)'
;KEMEAVRTIIITHRPVVDASWFEDFGKTFYDRPEWHYGSRSKGESFASLEKLASQGKKCVYFASMQDMRGSKDVGGKFDKNNEVFSTSWDLVIVDEAHEGTQTELGKAVLGQLMGKDTKALHLSGTPYNLFDQHKEEEVFTWDYVMEQQAKIDWEINHLGDTNPYASLPAMHIYTYDLGRLMSEYSDEEKAFNFREFFRTREDGSFVHEGDIDRFLSLLCREDEEALYPYSNEHFRQIFRHTLWIL
;
A
#
# COMPACT_ATOMS: atom_id res chain seq x y z
N LYS A 1 -22.59 3.99 -16.88
CA LYS A 1 -21.99 4.71 -18.03
C LYS A 1 -20.49 4.48 -17.93
N GLU A 2 -19.94 3.72 -18.84
CA GLU A 2 -18.49 3.49 -18.89
C GLU A 2 -17.77 4.82 -19.11
N MET A 3 -16.69 5.03 -18.40
CA MET A 3 -15.86 6.22 -18.54
C MET A 3 -14.91 6.00 -19.72
N GLU A 4 -15.02 6.82 -20.75
CA GLU A 4 -14.11 6.81 -21.88
C GLU A 4 -12.92 7.73 -21.61
N ALA A 5 -11.94 7.27 -20.81
CA ALA A 5 -10.70 7.99 -20.61
C ALA A 5 -9.70 7.63 -21.73
N VAL A 6 -9.18 8.64 -22.42
CA VAL A 6 -8.09 8.51 -23.39
C VAL A 6 -6.75 8.75 -22.71
N ARG A 7 -6.66 9.78 -21.87
CA ARG A 7 -5.46 10.15 -21.11
C ARG A 7 -5.66 9.91 -19.64
N THR A 8 -4.96 8.92 -19.11
CA THR A 8 -4.95 8.60 -17.68
C THR A 8 -3.56 8.83 -17.12
N ILE A 9 -3.47 9.47 -15.97
CA ILE A 9 -2.23 9.54 -15.21
C ILE A 9 -2.39 8.81 -13.86
N ILE A 10 -1.38 8.03 -13.49
CA ILE A 10 -1.24 7.40 -12.19
C ILE A 10 -0.20 8.20 -11.42
N ILE A 11 -0.56 8.71 -10.26
CA ILE A 11 0.32 9.43 -9.34
C ILE A 11 0.45 8.64 -8.05
N THR A 12 1.67 8.40 -7.62
CA THR A 12 1.98 7.74 -6.34
C THR A 12 3.00 8.53 -5.54
N HIS A 13 3.02 8.32 -4.23
CA HIS A 13 4.10 8.84 -3.38
C HIS A 13 5.41 8.07 -3.58
N ARG A 14 5.34 6.78 -3.93
CA ARG A 14 6.48 5.85 -4.01
C ARG A 14 6.83 5.47 -5.45
N PRO A 15 7.98 5.94 -5.99
CA PRO A 15 8.36 5.63 -7.38
C PRO A 15 8.64 4.13 -7.62
N VAL A 16 8.96 3.36 -6.58
CA VAL A 16 9.31 1.94 -6.68
C VAL A 16 8.17 1.07 -7.21
N VAL A 17 6.92 1.49 -7.07
CA VAL A 17 5.74 0.73 -7.52
C VAL A 17 5.48 0.81 -9.04
N ASP A 18 6.26 1.62 -9.79
CA ASP A 18 6.16 1.69 -11.26
C ASP A 18 6.26 0.30 -11.92
N ALA A 19 7.16 -0.53 -11.42
CA ALA A 19 7.33 -1.89 -11.96
C ALA A 19 6.07 -2.75 -11.78
N SER A 20 5.43 -2.69 -10.61
CA SER A 20 4.20 -3.43 -10.33
C SER A 20 3.03 -2.94 -11.20
N TRP A 21 2.87 -1.62 -11.32
CA TRP A 21 1.87 -1.03 -12.21
C TRP A 21 2.07 -1.42 -13.66
N PHE A 22 3.33 -1.45 -14.15
CA PHE A 22 3.65 -1.89 -15.51
C PHE A 22 3.29 -3.36 -15.74
N GLU A 23 3.63 -4.25 -14.80
CA GLU A 23 3.31 -5.67 -14.89
C GLU A 23 1.80 -5.91 -14.86
N ASP A 24 1.09 -5.26 -13.95
CA ASP A 24 -0.35 -5.42 -13.81
C ASP A 24 -1.12 -4.81 -14.98
N PHE A 25 -0.62 -3.71 -15.55
CA PHE A 25 -1.11 -3.19 -16.82
C PHE A 25 -0.95 -4.24 -17.93
N GLY A 26 0.22 -4.86 -18.05
CA GLY A 26 0.48 -5.90 -19.04
C GLY A 26 -0.45 -7.11 -18.89
N LYS A 27 -0.74 -7.55 -17.67
CA LYS A 27 -1.68 -8.64 -17.40
C LYS A 27 -3.12 -8.26 -17.73
N THR A 28 -3.53 -7.03 -17.37
CA THR A 28 -4.92 -6.56 -17.52
C THR A 28 -5.29 -6.27 -18.97
N PHE A 29 -4.33 -5.76 -19.74
CA PHE A 29 -4.57 -5.27 -21.12
C PHE A 29 -3.79 -6.06 -22.18
N TYR A 30 -3.36 -7.31 -21.88
CA TYR A 30 -2.56 -8.13 -22.80
C TYR A 30 -3.20 -8.36 -24.18
N ASP A 31 -4.53 -8.40 -24.24
CA ASP A 31 -5.33 -8.60 -25.46
C ASP A 31 -5.95 -7.32 -26.02
N ARG A 32 -5.51 -6.14 -25.52
CA ARG A 32 -6.07 -4.84 -25.83
C ARG A 32 -5.05 -3.88 -26.43
N PRO A 33 -4.77 -4.00 -27.74
CA PRO A 33 -3.71 -3.23 -28.40
C PRO A 33 -3.98 -1.73 -28.52
N GLU A 34 -5.18 -1.29 -28.16
CA GLU A 34 -5.51 0.14 -28.08
C GLU A 34 -5.03 0.81 -26.79
N TRP A 35 -4.59 0.03 -25.77
CA TRP A 35 -4.08 0.53 -24.52
C TRP A 35 -2.55 0.57 -24.50
N HIS A 36 -2.00 1.68 -24.06
CA HIS A 36 -0.56 1.92 -23.98
C HIS A 36 -0.18 2.45 -22.59
N TYR A 37 0.97 2.01 -22.11
CA TYR A 37 1.52 2.43 -20.82
C TYR A 37 2.90 3.03 -21.01
N GLY A 38 3.19 4.06 -20.23
CA GLY A 38 4.51 4.63 -20.16
C GLY A 38 4.79 5.30 -18.83
N SER A 39 6.06 5.36 -18.52
CA SER A 39 6.60 6.07 -17.39
C SER A 39 7.98 6.62 -17.74
N ARG A 40 8.66 7.18 -16.77
CA ARG A 40 10.05 7.62 -16.93
C ARG A 40 11.02 6.46 -17.16
N SER A 41 10.70 5.26 -16.67
CA SER A 41 11.59 4.08 -16.66
C SER A 41 11.04 2.87 -17.39
N LYS A 42 9.76 2.81 -17.69
CA LYS A 42 9.07 1.65 -18.25
C LYS A 42 8.14 2.05 -19.39
N GLY A 43 8.01 1.14 -20.36
CA GLY A 43 7.08 1.30 -21.48
C GLY A 43 7.43 2.46 -22.41
N GLU A 44 6.41 3.18 -22.87
CA GLU A 44 6.49 4.28 -23.83
C GLU A 44 6.98 5.59 -23.18
N SER A 45 7.67 6.43 -23.95
CA SER A 45 7.94 7.79 -23.52
C SER A 45 6.67 8.64 -23.47
N PHE A 46 6.68 9.72 -22.67
CA PHE A 46 5.53 10.64 -22.61
C PHE A 46 5.15 11.18 -24.01
N ALA A 47 6.12 11.60 -24.80
CA ALA A 47 5.89 12.11 -26.14
C ALA A 47 5.28 11.04 -27.10
N SER A 48 5.67 9.76 -26.92
CA SER A 48 5.06 8.65 -27.68
C SER A 48 3.60 8.45 -27.28
N LEU A 49 3.30 8.47 -25.96
CA LEU A 49 1.92 8.35 -25.47
C LEU A 49 1.02 9.49 -25.96
N GLU A 50 1.50 10.74 -25.96
CA GLU A 50 0.73 11.88 -26.47
C GLU A 50 0.41 11.74 -27.96
N LYS A 51 1.36 11.24 -28.76
CA LYS A 51 1.12 10.94 -30.16
C LYS A 51 0.08 9.84 -30.35
N LEU A 52 0.11 8.79 -29.54
CA LEU A 52 -0.88 7.72 -29.55
C LEU A 52 -2.26 8.20 -29.07
N ALA A 53 -2.31 9.02 -28.01
CA ALA A 53 -3.54 9.61 -27.52
C ALA A 53 -4.22 10.53 -28.57
N SER A 54 -3.42 11.29 -29.32
CA SER A 54 -3.93 12.12 -30.42
C SER A 54 -4.55 11.29 -31.57
N GLN A 55 -4.23 10.01 -31.65
CA GLN A 55 -4.80 9.02 -32.57
C GLN A 55 -6.00 8.27 -31.99
N GLY A 56 -6.47 8.65 -30.80
CA GLY A 56 -7.58 8.01 -30.11
C GLY A 56 -7.22 6.73 -29.37
N LYS A 57 -5.92 6.43 -29.18
CA LYS A 57 -5.46 5.32 -28.34
C LYS A 57 -5.59 5.69 -26.88
N LYS A 58 -5.84 4.70 -26.03
CA LYS A 58 -5.96 4.85 -24.57
C LYS A 58 -4.59 4.78 -23.92
N CYS A 59 -4.16 5.84 -23.29
CA CYS A 59 -2.82 6.02 -22.76
C CYS A 59 -2.83 6.18 -21.24
N VAL A 60 -1.96 5.42 -20.58
CA VAL A 60 -1.73 5.50 -19.13
C VAL A 60 -0.28 5.93 -18.90
N TYR A 61 -0.10 7.06 -18.23
CA TYR A 61 1.22 7.54 -17.84
C TYR A 61 1.38 7.43 -16.33
N PHE A 62 2.48 6.83 -15.89
CA PHE A 62 2.83 6.74 -14.49
C PHE A 62 3.87 7.79 -14.11
N ALA A 63 3.61 8.48 -12.99
CA ALA A 63 4.56 9.43 -12.41
C ALA A 63 4.54 9.36 -10.88
N SER A 64 5.67 9.67 -10.24
CA SER A 64 5.72 9.79 -8.79
C SER A 64 5.70 11.24 -8.33
N MET A 65 5.20 11.49 -7.12
CA MET A 65 5.28 12.81 -6.48
C MET A 65 6.74 13.29 -6.36
N GLN A 66 7.68 12.35 -6.20
CA GLN A 66 9.12 12.67 -6.13
C GLN A 66 9.66 13.16 -7.48
N ASP A 67 9.21 12.58 -8.59
CA ASP A 67 9.58 13.05 -9.93
C ASP A 67 9.04 14.45 -10.22
N MET A 68 7.84 14.76 -9.71
CA MET A 68 7.21 16.07 -9.84
C MET A 68 7.87 17.13 -8.96
N ARG A 69 8.51 16.70 -7.87
CA ARG A 69 9.17 17.62 -6.91
C ARG A 69 10.21 18.48 -7.59
N GLY A 70 10.16 19.78 -7.31
CA GLY A 70 11.12 20.76 -7.85
C GLY A 70 10.78 21.27 -9.24
N SER A 71 9.70 20.81 -9.90
CA SER A 71 9.16 21.45 -11.12
C SER A 71 8.65 22.85 -10.82
N LYS A 72 8.82 23.77 -11.78
CA LYS A 72 8.32 25.15 -11.68
C LYS A 72 6.79 25.18 -11.50
N ASP A 73 6.08 24.30 -12.16
CA ASP A 73 4.60 24.18 -12.10
C ASP A 73 4.07 23.92 -10.68
N VAL A 74 4.91 23.36 -9.79
CA VAL A 74 4.57 23.09 -8.39
C VAL A 74 5.45 23.83 -7.40
N GLY A 75 5.91 25.04 -7.79
CA GLY A 75 6.69 25.94 -6.92
C GLY A 75 8.18 25.61 -6.82
N GLY A 76 8.71 24.75 -7.68
CA GLY A 76 10.12 24.41 -7.74
C GLY A 76 10.95 25.36 -8.60
N LYS A 77 12.19 24.96 -8.89
CA LYS A 77 13.17 25.76 -9.65
C LYS A 77 13.50 25.19 -11.03
N PHE A 78 13.13 23.94 -11.31
CA PHE A 78 13.53 23.22 -12.50
C PHE A 78 12.44 23.23 -13.56
N ASP A 79 12.86 23.44 -14.80
CA ASP A 79 12.01 23.35 -15.99
C ASP A 79 11.92 21.89 -16.42
N LYS A 80 11.03 21.14 -15.76
CA LYS A 80 10.80 19.73 -16.02
C LYS A 80 9.33 19.38 -15.81
N ASN A 81 8.88 18.30 -16.46
CA ASN A 81 7.51 17.79 -16.39
C ASN A 81 6.42 18.79 -16.90
N ASN A 82 6.79 19.86 -17.55
CA ASN A 82 5.85 20.88 -18.06
C ASN A 82 4.82 20.23 -19.00
N GLU A 83 5.25 19.26 -19.81
CA GLU A 83 4.38 18.53 -20.73
C GLU A 83 3.29 17.75 -19.96
N VAL A 84 3.66 17.13 -18.83
CA VAL A 84 2.73 16.38 -17.97
C VAL A 84 1.72 17.33 -17.33
N PHE A 85 2.17 18.47 -16.84
CA PHE A 85 1.30 19.46 -16.19
C PHE A 85 0.41 20.24 -17.18
N SER A 86 0.86 20.40 -18.43
CA SER A 86 0.08 21.07 -19.47
C SER A 86 -0.94 20.16 -20.17
N THR A 87 -0.87 18.86 -19.93
CA THR A 87 -1.79 17.87 -20.52
C THR A 87 -3.17 17.94 -19.85
N SER A 88 -4.23 17.93 -20.64
CA SER A 88 -5.59 17.73 -20.14
C SER A 88 -5.83 16.25 -19.89
N TRP A 89 -5.85 15.86 -18.62
CA TRP A 89 -6.10 14.50 -18.20
C TRP A 89 -7.58 14.20 -18.07
N ASP A 90 -8.03 13.04 -18.57
CA ASP A 90 -9.41 12.57 -18.39
C ASP A 90 -9.58 11.92 -17.01
N LEU A 91 -8.54 11.18 -16.56
CA LEU A 91 -8.52 10.48 -15.29
C LEU A 91 -7.18 10.65 -14.59
N VAL A 92 -7.23 11.02 -13.32
CA VAL A 92 -6.10 11.03 -12.39
C VAL A 92 -6.33 9.93 -11.35
N ILE A 93 -5.48 8.92 -11.33
CA ILE A 93 -5.46 7.88 -10.31
C ILE A 93 -4.39 8.23 -9.29
N VAL A 94 -4.78 8.37 -8.02
CA VAL A 94 -3.87 8.64 -6.91
C VAL A 94 -3.71 7.39 -6.09
N ASP A 95 -2.55 6.76 -6.23
CA ASP A 95 -2.21 5.56 -5.48
C ASP A 95 -1.59 5.94 -4.12
N GLU A 96 -1.88 5.16 -3.07
CA GLU A 96 -1.55 5.46 -1.68
C GLU A 96 -1.98 6.88 -1.26
N ALA A 97 -3.21 7.24 -1.62
CA ALA A 97 -3.75 8.59 -1.46
C ALA A 97 -3.64 9.12 -0.02
N HIS A 98 -3.65 8.24 1.00
CA HIS A 98 -3.49 8.60 2.40
C HIS A 98 -2.10 9.16 2.76
N GLU A 99 -1.04 8.81 2.00
CA GLU A 99 0.33 9.28 2.26
C GLU A 99 0.64 10.64 1.60
N GLY A 100 0.19 10.85 0.36
CA GLY A 100 0.66 11.93 -0.50
C GLY A 100 -0.25 13.15 -0.60
N THR A 101 -1.57 12.95 -0.60
CA THR A 101 -2.53 14.02 -0.93
C THR A 101 -2.60 15.15 0.09
N GLN A 102 -2.25 14.90 1.34
CA GLN A 102 -2.31 15.87 2.44
C GLN A 102 -1.09 16.79 2.50
N THR A 103 0.00 16.43 1.81
CA THR A 103 1.22 17.26 1.79
C THR A 103 1.02 18.49 0.89
N GLU A 104 1.75 19.58 1.14
CA GLU A 104 1.74 20.77 0.29
C GLU A 104 2.14 20.44 -1.16
N LEU A 105 3.14 19.56 -1.35
CA LEU A 105 3.52 19.11 -2.68
C LEU A 105 2.38 18.32 -3.36
N GLY A 106 1.76 17.40 -2.63
CA GLY A 106 0.63 16.61 -3.16
C GLY A 106 -0.52 17.49 -3.61
N LYS A 107 -0.92 18.45 -2.79
CA LYS A 107 -1.96 19.43 -3.13
C LYS A 107 -1.58 20.26 -4.35
N ALA A 108 -0.32 20.72 -4.44
CA ALA A 108 0.16 21.49 -5.59
C ALA A 108 0.16 20.62 -6.87
N VAL A 109 0.65 19.38 -6.82
CA VAL A 109 0.67 18.46 -7.97
C VAL A 109 -0.76 18.17 -8.44
N LEU A 110 -1.65 17.76 -7.53
CA LEU A 110 -3.03 17.46 -7.88
C LEU A 110 -3.77 18.70 -8.40
N GLY A 111 -3.53 19.87 -7.80
CA GLY A 111 -4.12 21.13 -8.28
C GLY A 111 -3.73 21.48 -9.72
N GLN A 112 -2.53 21.08 -10.18
CA GLN A 112 -2.10 21.28 -11.56
C GLN A 112 -2.65 20.22 -12.53
N LEU A 113 -2.84 18.99 -12.06
CA LEU A 113 -3.31 17.88 -12.90
C LEU A 113 -4.85 17.84 -13.05
N MET A 114 -5.57 18.42 -12.09
CA MET A 114 -7.03 18.42 -12.05
C MET A 114 -7.60 19.58 -12.87
N GLY A 115 -8.10 19.29 -14.06
CA GLY A 115 -8.91 20.20 -14.86
C GLY A 115 -10.41 20.14 -14.51
N LYS A 116 -11.20 20.95 -15.17
CA LYS A 116 -12.67 21.06 -14.92
C LYS A 116 -13.41 19.73 -15.12
N ASP A 117 -13.01 18.97 -16.14
CA ASP A 117 -13.68 17.72 -16.54
C ASP A 117 -12.89 16.46 -16.14
N THR A 118 -11.73 16.63 -15.51
CA THR A 118 -10.87 15.53 -15.02
C THR A 118 -11.58 14.78 -13.89
N LYS A 119 -11.60 13.46 -13.99
CA LYS A 119 -12.05 12.57 -12.91
C LYS A 119 -10.88 12.18 -12.03
N ALA A 120 -11.13 11.97 -10.74
CA ALA A 120 -10.16 11.45 -9.80
C ALA A 120 -10.60 10.09 -9.26
N LEU A 121 -9.62 9.17 -9.10
CA LEU A 121 -9.79 7.92 -8.40
C LEU A 121 -8.69 7.84 -7.33
N HIS A 122 -9.08 7.81 -6.07
CA HIS A 122 -8.17 7.64 -4.95
C HIS A 122 -8.14 6.18 -4.50
N LEU A 123 -6.96 5.59 -4.48
CA LEU A 123 -6.71 4.23 -4.00
C LEU A 123 -5.96 4.29 -2.67
N SER A 124 -6.35 3.49 -1.71
CA SER A 124 -5.69 3.42 -0.41
C SER A 124 -5.99 2.10 0.29
N GLY A 125 -4.95 1.46 0.81
CA GLY A 125 -5.09 0.30 1.70
C GLY A 125 -5.48 0.69 3.14
N THR A 126 -5.27 1.95 3.54
CA THR A 126 -5.56 2.47 4.88
C THR A 126 -6.25 3.84 4.81
N PRO A 127 -7.51 3.90 4.35
CA PRO A 127 -8.16 5.17 3.97
C PRO A 127 -8.72 5.99 5.14
N TYR A 128 -8.34 5.71 6.39
CA TYR A 128 -8.96 6.29 7.60
C TYR A 128 -8.99 7.82 7.62
N ASN A 129 -7.99 8.49 7.03
CA ASN A 129 -7.91 9.95 6.92
C ASN A 129 -8.57 10.52 5.66
N LEU A 130 -9.17 9.68 4.82
CA LEU A 130 -9.78 10.07 3.56
C LEU A 130 -11.32 9.98 3.59
N PHE A 131 -11.90 9.21 4.51
CA PHE A 131 -13.35 8.99 4.54
C PHE A 131 -14.16 10.28 4.65
N ASP A 132 -13.69 11.26 5.45
CA ASP A 132 -14.38 12.54 5.59
C ASP A 132 -14.37 13.43 4.33
N GLN A 133 -13.57 13.03 3.32
CA GLN A 133 -13.41 13.79 2.07
C GLN A 133 -14.32 13.30 0.94
N HIS A 134 -14.98 12.15 1.14
CA HIS A 134 -15.81 11.49 0.13
C HIS A 134 -17.17 11.16 0.71
N LYS A 135 -18.18 11.15 -0.14
CA LYS A 135 -19.51 10.66 0.23
C LYS A 135 -19.52 9.14 0.19
N GLU A 136 -20.37 8.53 0.99
CA GLU A 136 -20.47 7.08 1.10
C GLU A 136 -20.73 6.41 -0.26
N GLU A 137 -21.58 7.00 -1.08
CA GLU A 137 -21.90 6.52 -2.43
C GLU A 137 -20.75 6.63 -3.45
N GLU A 138 -19.68 7.36 -3.11
CA GLU A 138 -18.48 7.53 -3.93
C GLU A 138 -17.34 6.58 -3.50
N VAL A 139 -17.54 5.83 -2.41
CA VAL A 139 -16.53 4.94 -1.82
C VAL A 139 -16.85 3.48 -2.14
N PHE A 140 -15.87 2.77 -2.70
CA PHE A 140 -15.89 1.32 -2.81
C PHE A 140 -14.88 0.73 -1.83
N THR A 141 -15.34 -0.18 -0.99
CA THR A 141 -14.49 -0.87 -0.01
C THR A 141 -14.34 -2.33 -0.40
N TRP A 142 -13.10 -2.84 -0.29
CA TRP A 142 -12.80 -4.26 -0.35
C TRP A 142 -11.87 -4.57 0.82
N ASP A 143 -12.42 -5.14 1.88
CA ASP A 143 -11.70 -5.44 3.11
C ASP A 143 -11.46 -6.95 3.28
N TYR A 144 -10.73 -7.31 4.33
CA TYR A 144 -10.43 -8.69 4.66
C TYR A 144 -11.69 -9.55 4.88
N VAL A 145 -12.74 -9.00 5.48
CA VAL A 145 -14.00 -9.72 5.73
C VAL A 145 -14.69 -10.05 4.41
N MET A 146 -14.76 -9.07 3.51
CA MET A 146 -15.31 -9.24 2.16
C MET A 146 -14.51 -10.25 1.35
N GLU A 147 -13.18 -10.23 1.47
CA GLU A 147 -12.28 -11.19 0.83
C GLU A 147 -12.55 -12.63 1.31
N GLN A 148 -12.61 -12.84 2.62
CA GLN A 148 -12.90 -14.17 3.18
C GLN A 148 -14.32 -14.65 2.84
N GLN A 149 -15.29 -13.73 2.81
CA GLN A 149 -16.65 -14.06 2.36
C GLN A 149 -16.66 -14.45 0.88
N ALA A 150 -15.95 -13.74 0.02
CA ALA A 150 -15.84 -14.07 -1.40
C ALA A 150 -15.24 -15.46 -1.66
N LYS A 151 -14.30 -15.93 -0.81
CA LYS A 151 -13.80 -17.32 -0.85
C LYS A 151 -14.92 -18.33 -0.67
N ILE A 152 -15.72 -18.13 0.38
CA ILE A 152 -16.82 -19.04 0.74
C ILE A 152 -17.90 -19.01 -0.33
N ASP A 153 -18.29 -17.82 -0.75
CA ASP A 153 -19.34 -17.64 -1.77
C ASP A 153 -18.96 -18.26 -3.10
N TRP A 154 -17.67 -18.19 -3.48
CA TRP A 154 -17.19 -18.83 -4.69
C TRP A 154 -17.30 -20.35 -4.63
N GLU A 155 -16.87 -20.96 -3.54
CA GLU A 155 -16.95 -22.41 -3.36
C GLU A 155 -18.39 -22.94 -3.39
N ILE A 156 -19.35 -22.14 -2.89
CA ILE A 156 -20.77 -22.52 -2.89
C ILE A 156 -21.40 -22.36 -4.28
N ASN A 157 -21.10 -21.25 -4.97
CA ASN A 157 -21.82 -20.86 -6.17
C ASN A 157 -21.15 -21.32 -7.47
N HIS A 158 -19.87 -21.76 -7.43
CA HIS A 158 -19.07 -22.14 -8.60
C HIS A 158 -18.46 -23.54 -8.40
N LEU A 159 -19.31 -24.52 -8.14
CA LEU A 159 -18.91 -25.91 -7.91
C LEU A 159 -18.12 -26.46 -9.11
N GLY A 160 -16.88 -26.87 -8.86
CA GLY A 160 -15.98 -27.42 -9.89
C GLY A 160 -15.07 -26.40 -10.58
N ASP A 161 -15.27 -25.10 -10.37
CA ASP A 161 -14.40 -24.05 -10.90
C ASP A 161 -13.25 -23.75 -9.91
N THR A 162 -12.11 -23.32 -10.45
CA THR A 162 -10.99 -22.89 -9.63
C THR A 162 -11.35 -21.61 -8.88
N ASN A 163 -11.24 -21.63 -7.55
CA ASN A 163 -11.50 -20.47 -6.71
C ASN A 163 -10.35 -19.45 -6.83
N PRO A 164 -10.58 -18.26 -7.42
CA PRO A 164 -9.55 -17.24 -7.60
C PRO A 164 -9.06 -16.63 -6.28
N TYR A 165 -9.84 -16.78 -5.20
CA TYR A 165 -9.51 -16.28 -3.87
C TYR A 165 -8.82 -17.33 -2.99
N ALA A 166 -8.65 -18.57 -3.44
CA ALA A 166 -8.13 -19.68 -2.62
C ALA A 166 -6.75 -19.41 -2.05
N SER A 167 -5.89 -18.71 -2.82
CA SER A 167 -4.51 -18.39 -2.45
C SER A 167 -4.38 -17.23 -1.44
N LEU A 168 -5.46 -16.47 -1.20
CA LEU A 168 -5.42 -15.34 -0.26
C LEU A 168 -5.33 -15.88 1.18
N PRO A 169 -4.38 -15.40 2.01
CA PRO A 169 -4.14 -15.95 3.33
C PRO A 169 -5.24 -15.63 4.33
N ALA A 170 -5.46 -16.54 5.26
CA ALA A 170 -6.25 -16.24 6.45
C ALA A 170 -5.38 -15.54 7.50
N MET A 171 -5.91 -14.49 8.14
CA MET A 171 -5.26 -13.80 9.24
C MET A 171 -5.67 -14.43 10.57
N HIS A 172 -4.69 -14.78 11.39
CA HIS A 172 -4.89 -15.23 12.75
C HIS A 172 -4.27 -14.21 13.71
N ILE A 173 -5.06 -13.71 14.65
CA ILE A 173 -4.62 -12.73 15.64
C ILE A 173 -4.52 -13.44 16.99
N TYR A 174 -3.34 -13.38 17.60
CA TYR A 174 -3.06 -13.90 18.93
C TYR A 174 -2.65 -12.75 19.84
N THR A 175 -3.17 -12.72 21.04
CA THR A 175 -2.82 -11.71 22.04
C THR A 175 -2.20 -12.37 23.27
N TYR A 176 -1.18 -11.72 23.82
CA TYR A 176 -0.51 -12.16 25.05
C TYR A 176 -0.62 -11.08 26.10
N ASP A 177 -0.87 -11.48 27.34
CA ASP A 177 -0.78 -10.61 28.49
C ASP A 177 0.68 -10.53 28.97
N LEU A 178 1.43 -9.60 28.42
CA LEU A 178 2.83 -9.37 28.77
C LEU A 178 2.97 -8.91 30.23
N GLY A 179 1.98 -8.27 30.82
CA GLY A 179 1.98 -7.88 32.22
C GLY A 179 2.03 -9.07 33.16
N ARG A 180 1.44 -10.21 32.78
CA ARG A 180 1.55 -11.48 33.52
C ARG A 180 2.89 -12.16 33.38
N LEU A 181 3.51 -12.04 32.20
CA LEU A 181 4.80 -12.66 31.89
C LEU A 181 5.98 -11.87 32.47
N MET A 182 5.81 -10.54 32.56
CA MET A 182 6.85 -9.58 32.91
C MET A 182 6.32 -8.58 33.95
N SER A 183 5.80 -9.08 35.08
CA SER A 183 5.11 -8.27 36.12
C SER A 183 5.96 -7.12 36.69
N GLU A 184 7.28 -7.23 36.61
CA GLU A 184 8.22 -6.20 37.06
C GLU A 184 8.19 -4.92 36.18
N TYR A 185 7.65 -5.01 34.96
CA TYR A 185 7.55 -3.91 33.98
C TYR A 185 6.12 -3.39 33.79
N SER A 186 5.17 -3.94 34.51
CA SER A 186 3.79 -3.48 34.54
C SER A 186 3.46 -2.86 35.91
N ASP A 187 3.19 -1.59 35.93
CA ASP A 187 2.47 -0.95 37.00
C ASP A 187 1.01 -1.42 36.95
N GLU A 188 0.36 -1.70 38.08
CA GLU A 188 -1.03 -2.20 38.15
C GLU A 188 -2.05 -1.33 37.40
N GLU A 189 -1.68 -0.08 37.07
CA GLU A 189 -2.51 0.89 36.34
C GLU A 189 -2.01 1.24 34.95
N LYS A 190 -0.89 0.67 34.44
CA LYS A 190 -0.29 1.04 33.15
C LYS A 190 -0.01 -0.16 32.27
N ALA A 191 -0.25 0.03 30.98
CA ALA A 191 0.14 -0.93 29.95
C ALA A 191 1.67 -1.17 29.97
N PHE A 192 2.11 -2.35 29.50
CA PHE A 192 3.51 -2.71 29.34
C PHE A 192 4.28 -1.65 28.54
N ASN A 193 5.39 -1.18 29.10
CA ASN A 193 6.18 -0.11 28.51
C ASN A 193 7.35 -0.67 27.69
N PHE A 194 7.11 -0.90 26.41
CA PHE A 194 8.13 -1.38 25.47
C PHE A 194 9.37 -0.49 25.41
N ARG A 195 9.20 0.82 25.47
CA ARG A 195 10.33 1.78 25.40
C ARG A 195 11.24 1.65 26.62
N GLU A 196 10.69 1.43 27.80
CA GLU A 196 11.49 1.17 29.00
C GLU A 196 12.14 -0.20 28.93
N PHE A 197 11.41 -1.23 28.51
CA PHE A 197 11.91 -2.60 28.39
C PHE A 197 13.11 -2.71 27.46
N PHE A 198 13.06 -2.08 26.27
CA PHE A 198 14.14 -2.05 25.29
C PHE A 198 15.07 -0.85 25.42
N ARG A 199 15.12 -0.18 26.58
CA ARG A 199 15.99 0.97 26.79
C ARG A 199 17.46 0.58 26.66
N THR A 200 18.23 1.39 25.92
CA THR A 200 19.67 1.21 25.72
C THR A 200 20.48 2.18 26.59
N ARG A 201 21.71 1.77 26.92
CA ARG A 201 22.76 2.63 27.50
C ARG A 201 23.47 3.41 26.42
N GLU A 202 24.35 4.33 26.80
CA GLU A 202 25.17 5.14 25.87
C GLU A 202 26.08 4.28 24.97
N ASP A 203 26.52 3.13 25.45
CA ASP A 203 27.37 2.17 24.72
C ASP A 203 26.58 1.26 23.76
N GLY A 204 25.24 1.44 23.69
CA GLY A 204 24.36 0.66 22.84
C GLY A 204 23.89 -0.67 23.46
N SER A 205 24.36 -1.06 24.65
CA SER A 205 23.88 -2.25 25.35
C SER A 205 22.49 -2.02 25.96
N PHE A 206 21.69 -3.07 26.11
CA PHE A 206 20.38 -2.95 26.77
C PHE A 206 20.52 -2.80 28.29
N VAL A 207 19.68 -1.96 28.88
CA VAL A 207 19.61 -1.80 30.34
C VAL A 207 19.10 -3.07 30.99
N HIS A 208 18.12 -3.72 30.36
CA HIS A 208 17.42 -4.91 30.85
C HIS A 208 17.75 -6.15 30.02
N GLU A 209 19.04 -6.34 29.70
CA GLU A 209 19.54 -7.39 28.78
C GLU A 209 19.06 -8.79 29.19
N GLY A 210 19.15 -9.13 30.46
CA GLY A 210 18.73 -10.46 30.97
C GLY A 210 17.23 -10.74 30.81
N ASP A 211 16.38 -9.72 30.92
CA ASP A 211 14.94 -9.85 30.76
C ASP A 211 14.57 -9.92 29.27
N ILE A 212 15.29 -9.18 28.43
CA ILE A 212 15.16 -9.25 26.97
C ILE A 212 15.55 -10.63 26.48
N ASP A 213 16.67 -11.17 26.96
CA ASP A 213 17.12 -12.53 26.61
C ASP A 213 16.10 -13.58 27.04
N ARG A 214 15.54 -13.44 28.24
CA ARG A 214 14.47 -14.33 28.73
C ARG A 214 13.22 -14.22 27.86
N PHE A 215 12.80 -13.04 27.50
CA PHE A 215 11.65 -12.82 26.64
C PHE A 215 11.88 -13.40 25.25
N LEU A 216 13.04 -13.15 24.63
CA LEU A 216 13.40 -13.72 23.33
C LEU A 216 13.49 -15.25 23.40
N SER A 217 14.04 -15.79 24.48
CA SER A 217 14.11 -17.25 24.69
C SER A 217 12.71 -17.88 24.70
N LEU A 218 11.72 -17.26 25.36
CA LEU A 218 10.34 -17.75 25.37
C LEU A 218 9.69 -17.75 23.98
N LEU A 219 10.06 -16.80 23.13
CA LEU A 219 9.54 -16.67 21.76
C LEU A 219 10.27 -17.60 20.78
N CYS A 220 11.56 -17.80 20.97
CA CYS A 220 12.40 -18.56 20.04
C CYS A 220 12.56 -20.05 20.40
N ARG A 221 12.04 -20.50 21.55
CA ARG A 221 12.06 -21.91 21.94
C ARG A 221 11.22 -22.76 20.97
N GLU A 222 11.73 -23.95 20.70
CA GLU A 222 11.05 -24.91 19.84
C GLU A 222 10.48 -26.11 20.66
N ASP A 223 10.02 -25.83 21.87
CA ASP A 223 9.46 -26.81 22.80
C ASP A 223 8.09 -26.40 23.34
N GLU A 224 7.49 -27.23 24.18
CA GLU A 224 6.17 -27.02 24.77
C GLU A 224 6.11 -25.84 25.75
N GLU A 225 7.27 -25.37 26.23
CA GLU A 225 7.36 -24.20 27.13
C GLU A 225 7.43 -22.86 26.39
N ALA A 226 7.54 -22.90 25.06
CA ALA A 226 7.49 -21.69 24.23
C ALA A 226 6.12 -21.00 24.33
N LEU A 227 6.08 -19.70 24.00
CA LEU A 227 4.82 -18.99 23.86
C LEU A 227 4.03 -19.49 22.65
N TYR A 228 2.71 -19.60 22.80
CA TYR A 228 1.85 -19.87 21.65
C TYR A 228 1.98 -18.72 20.62
N PRO A 229 2.07 -18.98 19.31
CA PRO A 229 1.85 -20.26 18.64
C PRO A 229 3.06 -21.21 18.58
N TYR A 230 4.24 -20.80 19.02
CA TYR A 230 5.49 -21.56 18.88
C TYR A 230 5.58 -22.80 19.78
N SER A 231 4.78 -22.88 20.85
CA SER A 231 4.61 -24.11 21.61
C SER A 231 3.96 -25.26 20.81
N ASN A 232 3.28 -24.95 19.71
CA ASN A 232 2.63 -25.94 18.85
C ASN A 232 3.53 -26.34 17.68
N GLU A 233 3.85 -27.62 17.55
CA GLU A 233 4.75 -28.14 16.51
C GLU A 233 4.26 -27.81 15.09
N HIS A 234 2.97 -27.87 14.84
CA HIS A 234 2.40 -27.53 13.53
C HIS A 234 2.70 -26.07 13.15
N PHE A 235 2.54 -25.15 14.08
CA PHE A 235 2.82 -23.72 13.80
C PHE A 235 4.31 -23.43 13.66
N ARG A 236 5.19 -24.13 14.38
CA ARG A 236 6.65 -24.02 14.21
C ARG A 236 7.11 -24.36 12.80
N GLN A 237 6.43 -25.29 12.13
CA GLN A 237 6.72 -25.64 10.74
C GLN A 237 6.23 -24.61 9.73
N ILE A 238 5.17 -23.87 10.06
CA ILE A 238 4.52 -22.88 9.18
C ILE A 238 5.19 -21.51 9.34
N PHE A 239 5.41 -21.05 10.58
CA PHE A 239 5.93 -19.71 10.87
C PHE A 239 7.46 -19.70 10.80
N ARG A 240 8.00 -19.44 9.63
CA ARG A 240 9.45 -19.38 9.38
C ARG A 240 10.04 -17.99 9.51
N HIS A 241 9.20 -16.95 9.57
CA HIS A 241 9.61 -15.56 9.62
C HIS A 241 8.78 -14.79 10.64
N THR A 242 9.43 -13.92 11.39
CA THR A 242 8.80 -13.00 12.33
C THR A 242 9.13 -11.57 11.96
N LEU A 243 8.14 -10.68 11.99
CA LEU A 243 8.31 -9.24 11.88
C LEU A 243 7.94 -8.60 13.21
N TRP A 244 8.87 -7.83 13.77
CA TRP A 244 8.69 -7.10 15.02
C TRP A 244 8.44 -5.64 14.70
N ILE A 245 7.36 -5.11 15.24
CA ILE A 245 7.02 -3.68 15.16
C ILE A 245 7.00 -3.18 16.61
N LEU A 246 7.97 -2.33 16.98
CA LEU A 246 8.20 -1.82 18.33
C LEU A 246 7.89 -0.31 18.41
#